data_b2caa87ab5ea455e96dee30c13460e8f
#
_entry.id   b2caa87ab5ea455e96dee30c13460e8f
#
_cell.length_a   1.000
_cell.length_b   1.000
_cell.length_c   1.000
_cell.angle_alpha   90.00
_cell.angle_beta   90.00
_cell.angle_gamma   90.00
#
_symmetry.space_group_name_H-M   'P 1'
#
loop_
_entity.id
_entity.type
_entity.pdbx_description
1 polymer ?
#
loop_
_entity_poly.entity_id
_entity_poly.type
_entity_poly.pdbx_seq_one_letter_code
_entity_poly.pdbx_strand_id
1 'polypeptide(L)'
;MDENVYPLAIDGVQIVVIEVPRADYSMRPVYIGENPFKGSYKRNHEGDYHCTQAEVRAMIRDENEGGNDGLILEEYTMDDIDLETLHRYRNRFRFVNEDNAWNDLADKDFLEMLGGYRYDRQKKDEGLTMAGLLMFGKGLPIRDKFDMINMDYREESDVSFDVRWNDRVTYDGTWENNLFNFIQKVMPKLTADLPRPFRMEGILREDDTPLHKACREAMINMIIHADFQGEGTLKVIKRLDRLEFTNPGILKLPKELIYKGGNSKARNPRMQTMLRMIGYGDTAGSGFPTILAAWAEKKWPEPELEEDTILNQVTLTLKMISDDADKSQKTSQSANGTLDGTLSHSEDQIAKLKELIIWNPKVTRKQMASTLGISERSVQRLLNTAEEIHFTGGGRNGHWEITKKE
;
A
#
# COMPACT_ATOMS: atom_id res chain seq x y z
N MET A 1 -4.14 32.34 -27.67
CA MET A 1 -2.99 31.43 -27.42
C MET A 1 -3.51 30.34 -26.51
N ASP A 2 -3.17 29.13 -26.82
CA ASP A 2 -3.53 28.00 -25.95
C ASP A 2 -2.90 28.26 -24.57
N GLU A 3 -3.68 28.11 -23.48
CA GLU A 3 -3.20 28.35 -22.11
C GLU A 3 -1.98 27.45 -21.77
N ASN A 4 -1.82 26.36 -22.50
CA ASN A 4 -0.75 25.38 -22.34
C ASN A 4 0.53 25.72 -23.17
N VAL A 5 0.56 26.85 -23.86
CA VAL A 5 1.73 27.28 -24.67
C VAL A 5 2.12 28.70 -24.30
N TYR A 6 3.26 28.85 -23.65
CA TYR A 6 3.72 30.13 -23.14
C TYR A 6 5.25 30.30 -23.24
N PRO A 7 5.75 31.53 -23.42
CA PRO A 7 7.18 31.79 -23.35
C PRO A 7 7.65 31.84 -21.88
N LEU A 8 8.84 31.29 -21.63
CA LEU A 8 9.54 31.35 -20.35
C LEU A 8 10.97 31.83 -20.58
N ALA A 9 11.45 32.77 -19.78
CA ALA A 9 12.83 33.22 -19.83
C ALA A 9 13.65 32.53 -18.73
N ILE A 10 14.71 31.82 -19.12
CA ILE A 10 15.66 31.18 -18.20
C ILE A 10 17.07 31.69 -18.59
N ASP A 11 17.78 32.28 -17.64
CA ASP A 11 19.14 32.82 -17.82
C ASP A 11 19.28 33.76 -19.03
N GLY A 12 18.23 34.55 -19.34
CA GLY A 12 18.21 35.50 -20.46
C GLY A 12 17.86 34.86 -21.81
N VAL A 13 17.65 33.55 -21.88
CA VAL A 13 17.19 32.84 -23.08
C VAL A 13 15.69 32.65 -23.03
N GLN A 14 14.99 33.06 -24.11
CA GLN A 14 13.55 32.76 -24.23
C GLN A 14 13.35 31.36 -24.79
N ILE A 15 12.59 30.55 -24.06
CA ILE A 15 12.12 29.24 -24.50
C ILE A 15 10.59 29.23 -24.59
N VAL A 16 10.05 28.37 -25.45
CA VAL A 16 8.61 28.12 -25.52
C VAL A 16 8.32 26.86 -24.74
N VAL A 17 7.46 26.97 -23.73
CA VAL A 17 6.96 25.83 -22.94
C VAL A 17 5.65 25.39 -23.57
N ILE A 18 5.54 24.09 -23.82
CA ILE A 18 4.30 23.42 -24.24
C ILE A 18 3.95 22.39 -23.21
N GLU A 19 2.88 22.63 -22.43
CA GLU A 19 2.36 21.68 -21.45
C GLU A 19 1.39 20.72 -22.13
N VAL A 20 1.71 19.44 -22.12
CA VAL A 20 0.83 18.38 -22.65
C VAL A 20 0.23 17.63 -21.47
N PRO A 21 -1.05 17.86 -21.15
CA PRO A 21 -1.70 17.16 -20.05
C PRO A 21 -1.78 15.66 -20.34
N ARG A 22 -1.66 14.85 -19.29
CA ARG A 22 -1.85 13.40 -19.40
C ARG A 22 -3.28 13.10 -19.83
N ALA A 23 -3.47 12.32 -20.88
CA ALA A 23 -4.80 11.89 -21.31
C ALA A 23 -5.54 11.14 -20.20
N ASP A 24 -6.85 11.33 -20.09
CA ASP A 24 -7.69 10.57 -19.19
C ASP A 24 -7.56 9.05 -19.47
N TYR A 25 -7.68 8.22 -18.43
CA TYR A 25 -7.53 6.77 -18.57
C TYR A 25 -8.53 6.16 -19.55
N SER A 26 -9.74 6.74 -19.67
CA SER A 26 -10.79 6.31 -20.60
C SER A 26 -10.50 6.67 -22.07
N MET A 27 -9.48 7.51 -22.30
CA MET A 27 -9.05 7.92 -23.65
C MET A 27 -7.70 7.29 -24.04
N ARG A 28 -7.14 6.41 -23.22
CA ARG A 28 -5.90 5.71 -23.50
C ARG A 28 -6.16 4.35 -24.13
N PRO A 29 -5.31 3.88 -25.04
CA PRO A 29 -4.09 4.55 -25.54
C PRO A 29 -4.38 5.66 -26.54
N VAL A 30 -3.66 6.78 -26.46
CA VAL A 30 -3.60 7.78 -27.55
C VAL A 30 -2.61 7.28 -28.58
N TYR A 31 -3.03 7.20 -29.86
CA TYR A 31 -2.20 6.61 -30.90
C TYR A 31 -2.37 7.29 -32.26
N ILE A 32 -1.38 7.12 -33.11
CA ILE A 32 -1.35 7.61 -34.49
C ILE A 32 -1.71 6.46 -35.44
N GLY A 33 -2.55 6.75 -36.44
CA GLY A 33 -3.00 5.77 -37.43
C GLY A 33 -4.16 4.90 -36.91
N GLU A 34 -4.31 3.68 -37.45
CA GLU A 34 -5.47 2.82 -37.22
C GLU A 34 -5.24 1.72 -36.17
N ASN A 35 -4.01 1.52 -35.74
CA ASN A 35 -3.67 0.40 -34.87
C ASN A 35 -2.94 0.86 -33.60
N PRO A 36 -3.57 0.77 -32.42
CA PRO A 36 -2.98 1.21 -31.17
C PRO A 36 -1.66 0.48 -30.83
N PHE A 37 -1.52 -0.79 -31.22
CA PHE A 37 -0.28 -1.56 -30.99
C PHE A 37 0.91 -1.09 -31.83
N LYS A 38 0.69 -0.30 -32.87
CA LYS A 38 1.73 0.24 -33.75
C LYS A 38 1.85 1.75 -33.66
N GLY A 39 0.83 2.44 -33.16
CA GLY A 39 0.74 3.90 -33.15
C GLY A 39 0.84 4.54 -31.78
N SER A 40 0.91 3.76 -30.69
CA SER A 40 1.03 4.32 -29.34
C SER A 40 2.48 4.58 -28.98
N TYR A 41 2.73 5.78 -28.47
CA TYR A 41 4.05 6.24 -28.05
C TYR A 41 3.99 6.74 -26.62
N LYS A 42 5.12 6.61 -25.93
CA LYS A 42 5.36 7.22 -24.61
C LYS A 42 6.58 8.13 -24.69
N ARG A 43 6.52 9.25 -23.98
CA ARG A 43 7.65 10.15 -23.80
C ARG A 43 8.47 9.68 -22.60
N ASN A 44 9.77 9.47 -22.81
CA ASN A 44 10.75 9.31 -21.76
C ASN A 44 11.72 10.50 -21.83
N HIS A 45 12.60 10.67 -20.82
CA HIS A 45 13.52 11.79 -20.72
C HIS A 45 14.33 12.07 -22.01
N GLU A 46 14.65 11.02 -22.78
CA GLU A 46 15.52 11.11 -23.95
C GLU A 46 14.78 11.19 -25.30
N GLY A 47 13.49 10.83 -25.35
CA GLY A 47 12.77 10.80 -26.64
C GLY A 47 11.38 10.15 -26.57
N ASP A 48 10.82 9.96 -27.75
CA ASP A 48 9.56 9.27 -27.96
C ASP A 48 9.81 7.80 -28.29
N TYR A 49 9.20 6.90 -27.53
CA TYR A 49 9.36 5.46 -27.66
C TYR A 49 8.03 4.81 -27.95
N HIS A 50 8.02 3.79 -28.80
CA HIS A 50 6.85 2.95 -28.95
C HIS A 50 6.47 2.28 -27.64
N CYS A 51 5.18 2.31 -27.31
CA CYS A 51 4.66 1.49 -26.23
C CYS A 51 4.81 0.01 -26.57
N THR A 52 5.15 -0.81 -25.61
CA THR A 52 5.13 -2.26 -25.73
C THR A 52 3.69 -2.78 -25.87
N GLN A 53 3.53 -3.98 -26.40
CA GLN A 53 2.19 -4.58 -26.48
C GLN A 53 1.55 -4.77 -25.10
N ALA A 54 2.34 -5.05 -24.08
CA ALA A 54 1.86 -5.18 -22.70
C ALA A 54 1.31 -3.86 -22.17
N GLU A 55 2.00 -2.74 -22.39
CA GLU A 55 1.54 -1.40 -22.00
C GLU A 55 0.25 -1.00 -22.72
N VAL A 56 0.17 -1.25 -24.04
CA VAL A 56 -1.07 -0.96 -24.80
C VAL A 56 -2.23 -1.80 -24.28
N ARG A 57 -2.03 -3.09 -24.02
CA ARG A 57 -3.08 -3.95 -23.43
C ARG A 57 -3.51 -3.47 -22.04
N ALA A 58 -2.58 -3.02 -21.21
CA ALA A 58 -2.90 -2.45 -19.90
C ALA A 58 -3.76 -1.20 -20.02
N MET A 59 -3.44 -0.29 -20.94
CA MET A 59 -4.24 0.90 -21.22
C MET A 59 -5.67 0.56 -21.71
N ILE A 60 -5.81 -0.40 -22.61
CA ILE A 60 -7.12 -0.88 -23.10
C ILE A 60 -7.95 -1.51 -21.95
N ARG A 61 -7.30 -2.28 -21.05
CA ARG A 61 -7.98 -2.80 -19.87
C ARG A 61 -8.46 -1.70 -18.93
N ASP A 62 -7.64 -0.66 -18.76
CA ASP A 62 -7.96 0.46 -17.88
C ASP A 62 -9.11 1.34 -18.40
N GLU A 63 -9.37 1.36 -19.71
CA GLU A 63 -10.50 2.04 -20.33
C GLU A 63 -11.85 1.52 -19.78
N ASN A 64 -11.91 0.25 -19.39
CA ASN A 64 -13.14 -0.35 -18.87
C ASN A 64 -13.57 0.27 -17.53
N GLU A 65 -14.58 1.13 -17.54
CA GLU A 65 -15.11 1.79 -16.35
C GLU A 65 -15.77 0.82 -15.35
N GLY A 66 -16.30 -0.30 -15.82
CA GLY A 66 -16.92 -1.34 -15.00
C GLY A 66 -15.91 -2.21 -14.23
N GLY A 67 -14.62 -1.99 -14.45
CA GLY A 67 -13.56 -2.83 -13.94
C GLY A 67 -13.46 -4.19 -14.64
N ASN A 68 -12.32 -4.85 -14.46
CA ASN A 68 -12.06 -6.14 -15.10
C ASN A 68 -12.28 -7.33 -14.18
N ASP A 69 -12.40 -7.10 -12.89
CA ASP A 69 -12.56 -8.13 -11.86
C ASP A 69 -13.91 -8.88 -11.92
N GLY A 70 -14.85 -8.41 -12.74
CA GLY A 70 -16.12 -9.08 -13.01
C GLY A 70 -16.15 -9.92 -14.26
N LEU A 71 -15.03 -10.11 -14.94
CA LEU A 71 -14.95 -11.04 -16.07
C LEU A 71 -15.18 -12.47 -15.57
N ILE A 72 -16.09 -13.19 -16.24
CA ILE A 72 -16.29 -14.63 -15.99
C ILE A 72 -15.06 -15.36 -16.53
N LEU A 73 -14.52 -16.23 -15.71
CA LEU A 73 -13.38 -17.08 -16.06
C LEU A 73 -13.94 -18.40 -16.66
N GLU A 74 -13.67 -18.63 -17.92
CA GLU A 74 -14.07 -19.88 -18.59
C GLU A 74 -13.48 -21.08 -17.84
N GLU A 75 -14.27 -22.14 -17.67
CA GLU A 75 -13.91 -23.40 -17.02
C GLU A 75 -13.63 -23.34 -15.51
N TYR A 76 -13.79 -22.17 -14.84
CA TYR A 76 -13.64 -22.04 -13.39
C TYR A 76 -15.01 -22.09 -12.71
N THR A 77 -15.13 -22.95 -11.70
CA THR A 77 -16.40 -23.25 -11.03
C THR A 77 -16.28 -23.08 -9.51
N MET A 78 -17.35 -23.39 -8.76
CA MET A 78 -17.33 -23.43 -7.30
C MET A 78 -16.31 -24.46 -6.74
N ASP A 79 -15.90 -25.45 -7.53
CA ASP A 79 -14.88 -26.42 -7.11
C ASP A 79 -13.49 -25.79 -6.98
N ASP A 80 -13.25 -24.64 -7.60
CA ASP A 80 -12.01 -23.87 -7.50
C ASP A 80 -11.98 -22.93 -6.28
N ILE A 81 -13.08 -22.80 -5.57
CA ILE A 81 -13.18 -22.01 -4.34
C ILE A 81 -12.69 -22.81 -3.13
N ASP A 82 -11.90 -22.15 -2.28
CA ASP A 82 -11.60 -22.61 -0.92
C ASP A 82 -12.76 -22.26 0.00
N LEU A 83 -13.60 -23.26 0.28
CA LEU A 83 -14.79 -23.07 1.11
C LEU A 83 -14.45 -22.65 2.53
N GLU A 84 -13.30 -23.05 3.08
CA GLU A 84 -12.86 -22.61 4.41
C GLU A 84 -12.61 -21.11 4.43
N THR A 85 -11.94 -20.57 3.41
CA THR A 85 -11.74 -19.13 3.25
C THR A 85 -13.07 -18.40 3.08
N LEU A 86 -13.98 -18.91 2.25
CA LEU A 86 -15.29 -18.31 2.03
C LEU A 86 -16.12 -18.29 3.33
N HIS A 87 -16.11 -19.36 4.09
CA HIS A 87 -16.84 -19.44 5.38
C HIS A 87 -16.25 -18.48 6.43
N ARG A 88 -14.92 -18.30 6.48
CA ARG A 88 -14.31 -17.29 7.36
C ARG A 88 -14.74 -15.88 6.97
N TYR A 89 -14.80 -15.59 5.68
CA TYR A 89 -15.33 -14.33 5.17
C TYR A 89 -16.82 -14.16 5.55
N ARG A 90 -17.67 -15.17 5.35
CA ARG A 90 -19.09 -15.16 5.73
C ARG A 90 -19.31 -14.92 7.22
N ASN A 91 -18.47 -15.52 8.08
CA ASN A 91 -18.55 -15.28 9.53
C ASN A 91 -18.28 -13.81 9.87
N ARG A 92 -17.28 -13.18 9.21
CA ARG A 92 -17.01 -11.76 9.38
C ARG A 92 -18.12 -10.90 8.79
N PHE A 93 -18.64 -11.25 7.62
CA PHE A 93 -19.77 -10.57 6.99
C PHE A 93 -20.99 -10.55 7.92
N ARG A 94 -21.33 -11.71 8.52
CA ARG A 94 -22.44 -11.83 9.48
C ARG A 94 -22.22 -10.95 10.71
N PHE A 95 -21.01 -10.90 11.22
CA PHE A 95 -20.69 -10.05 12.37
C PHE A 95 -20.87 -8.55 12.06
N VAL A 96 -20.54 -8.10 10.85
CA VAL A 96 -20.68 -6.70 10.45
C VAL A 96 -22.12 -6.37 10.01
N ASN A 97 -22.85 -7.35 9.47
CA ASN A 97 -24.18 -7.19 8.86
C ASN A 97 -25.16 -8.23 9.43
N GLU A 98 -25.44 -8.15 10.73
CA GLU A 98 -26.21 -9.16 11.47
C GLU A 98 -27.58 -9.43 10.86
N ASP A 99 -28.32 -8.37 10.49
CA ASP A 99 -29.67 -8.45 9.95
C ASP A 99 -29.73 -8.58 8.42
N ASN A 100 -28.61 -8.83 7.74
CA ASN A 100 -28.59 -8.91 6.29
C ASN A 100 -29.12 -10.25 5.77
N ALA A 101 -30.11 -10.22 4.88
CA ALA A 101 -30.72 -11.41 4.29
C ALA A 101 -29.73 -12.35 3.56
N TRP A 102 -28.55 -11.85 3.17
CA TRP A 102 -27.51 -12.68 2.54
C TRP A 102 -26.88 -13.69 3.49
N ASN A 103 -27.08 -13.54 4.81
CA ASN A 103 -26.56 -14.47 5.81
C ASN A 103 -27.13 -15.89 5.64
N ASP A 104 -28.34 -16.02 5.10
CA ASP A 104 -29.04 -17.29 4.93
C ASP A 104 -28.89 -17.92 3.53
N LEU A 105 -28.20 -17.24 2.60
CA LEU A 105 -27.97 -17.74 1.26
C LEU A 105 -27.02 -18.94 1.24
N ALA A 106 -27.19 -19.83 0.25
CA ALA A 106 -26.18 -20.83 -0.08
C ALA A 106 -24.86 -20.17 -0.53
N ASP A 107 -23.74 -20.89 -0.47
CA ASP A 107 -22.42 -20.32 -0.76
C ASP A 107 -22.32 -19.73 -2.18
N LYS A 108 -22.87 -20.41 -3.18
CA LYS A 108 -22.90 -19.90 -4.57
C LYS A 108 -23.71 -18.62 -4.67
N ASP A 109 -24.92 -18.60 -4.11
CA ASP A 109 -25.83 -17.45 -4.17
C ASP A 109 -25.22 -16.25 -3.41
N PHE A 110 -24.62 -16.50 -2.25
CA PHE A 110 -23.90 -15.49 -1.50
C PHE A 110 -22.73 -14.89 -2.33
N LEU A 111 -21.96 -15.75 -2.98
CA LEU A 111 -20.85 -15.32 -3.83
C LEU A 111 -21.35 -14.55 -5.07
N GLU A 112 -22.51 -14.90 -5.62
CA GLU A 112 -23.15 -14.17 -6.70
C GLU A 112 -23.56 -12.76 -6.23
N MET A 113 -24.17 -12.63 -5.06
CA MET A 113 -24.53 -11.32 -4.48
C MET A 113 -23.31 -10.42 -4.27
N LEU A 114 -22.15 -11.00 -3.94
CA LEU A 114 -20.89 -10.28 -3.83
C LEU A 114 -20.24 -9.95 -5.19
N GLY A 115 -20.71 -10.54 -6.27
CA GLY A 115 -20.12 -10.43 -7.61
C GLY A 115 -18.90 -11.33 -7.83
N GLY A 116 -18.66 -12.31 -6.95
CA GLY A 116 -17.62 -13.33 -7.09
C GLY A 116 -18.02 -14.51 -7.98
N TYR A 117 -19.30 -14.68 -8.18
CA TYR A 117 -19.90 -15.56 -9.17
C TYR A 117 -20.89 -14.74 -10.00
N ARG A 118 -21.10 -15.09 -11.26
CA ARG A 118 -21.96 -14.28 -12.14
C ARG A 118 -22.64 -15.13 -13.20
N TYR A 119 -23.90 -14.78 -13.51
CA TYR A 119 -24.59 -15.24 -14.70
C TYR A 119 -24.59 -14.13 -15.77
N ASP A 120 -23.98 -14.41 -16.92
CA ASP A 120 -24.01 -13.52 -18.10
C ASP A 120 -25.28 -13.76 -18.90
N ARG A 121 -26.22 -12.80 -18.81
CA ARG A 121 -27.52 -12.90 -19.50
C ARG A 121 -27.42 -12.86 -21.02
N GLN A 122 -26.34 -12.27 -21.57
CA GLN A 122 -26.17 -12.16 -23.02
C GLN A 122 -25.59 -13.45 -23.59
N LYS A 123 -24.57 -14.00 -22.96
CA LYS A 123 -23.95 -15.26 -23.37
C LYS A 123 -24.70 -16.50 -22.88
N LYS A 124 -25.61 -16.33 -21.90
CA LYS A 124 -26.29 -17.41 -21.17
C LYS A 124 -25.30 -18.39 -20.52
N ASP A 125 -24.23 -17.85 -20.00
CA ASP A 125 -23.15 -18.54 -19.35
C ASP A 125 -23.00 -18.07 -17.91
N GLU A 126 -22.49 -18.93 -17.03
CA GLU A 126 -22.24 -18.59 -15.62
C GLU A 126 -20.91 -19.15 -15.16
N GLY A 127 -20.27 -18.47 -14.22
CA GLY A 127 -19.01 -18.95 -13.68
C GLY A 127 -18.42 -18.01 -12.62
N LEU A 128 -17.27 -18.42 -12.09
CA LEU A 128 -16.48 -17.58 -11.22
C LEU A 128 -16.03 -16.34 -11.97
N THR A 129 -16.08 -15.21 -11.27
CA THR A 129 -15.43 -13.99 -11.74
C THR A 129 -13.97 -13.97 -11.30
N MET A 130 -13.18 -13.10 -11.95
CA MET A 130 -11.81 -12.85 -11.51
C MET A 130 -11.75 -12.44 -10.03
N ALA A 131 -12.70 -11.60 -9.56
CA ALA A 131 -12.81 -11.21 -8.14
C ALA A 131 -13.04 -12.43 -7.24
N GLY A 132 -13.96 -13.32 -7.62
CA GLY A 132 -14.28 -14.52 -6.83
C GLY A 132 -13.07 -15.44 -6.67
N LEU A 133 -12.40 -15.73 -7.78
CA LEU A 133 -11.22 -16.60 -7.77
C LEU A 133 -10.07 -15.97 -6.97
N LEU A 134 -9.74 -14.71 -7.20
CA LEU A 134 -8.63 -14.05 -6.49
C LEU A 134 -8.90 -13.87 -4.98
N MET A 135 -10.15 -13.61 -4.60
CA MET A 135 -10.50 -13.42 -3.18
C MET A 135 -10.63 -14.72 -2.39
N PHE A 136 -11.14 -15.78 -3.00
CA PHE A 136 -11.55 -16.99 -2.29
C PHE A 136 -11.08 -18.29 -2.93
N GLY A 137 -10.34 -18.22 -4.04
CA GLY A 137 -9.91 -19.42 -4.77
C GLY A 137 -8.88 -20.25 -4.03
N LYS A 138 -8.79 -21.50 -4.42
CA LYS A 138 -7.67 -22.40 -4.10
C LYS A 138 -6.41 -21.90 -4.78
N GLY A 139 -5.26 -22.17 -4.17
CA GLY A 139 -3.99 -21.65 -4.65
C GLY A 139 -3.56 -22.15 -6.03
N LEU A 140 -3.88 -23.41 -6.38
CA LEU A 140 -3.53 -23.94 -7.70
C LEU A 140 -4.32 -23.25 -8.82
N PRO A 141 -5.68 -23.20 -8.79
CA PRO A 141 -6.46 -22.45 -9.77
C PRO A 141 -6.04 -20.98 -9.94
N ILE A 142 -5.69 -20.30 -8.83
CA ILE A 142 -5.19 -18.93 -8.89
C ILE A 142 -3.87 -18.86 -9.66
N ARG A 143 -2.91 -19.72 -9.38
CA ARG A 143 -1.61 -19.74 -10.08
C ARG A 143 -1.73 -20.14 -11.54
N ASP A 144 -2.64 -21.06 -11.85
CA ASP A 144 -2.88 -21.47 -13.24
C ASP A 144 -3.44 -20.31 -14.09
N LYS A 145 -4.23 -19.43 -13.47
CA LYS A 145 -4.83 -18.29 -14.18
C LYS A 145 -4.00 -17.01 -14.11
N PHE A 146 -3.31 -16.79 -12.99
CA PHE A 146 -2.59 -15.56 -12.67
C PHE A 146 -1.14 -15.89 -12.26
N ASP A 147 -0.43 -16.65 -13.10
CA ASP A 147 0.94 -17.15 -12.88
C ASP A 147 1.97 -16.03 -12.68
N MET A 148 1.70 -14.85 -13.24
CA MET A 148 2.57 -13.67 -13.17
C MET A 148 2.32 -12.80 -11.93
N ILE A 149 1.33 -13.12 -11.09
CA ILE A 149 0.99 -12.35 -9.90
C ILE A 149 1.50 -13.03 -8.64
N ASN A 150 2.33 -12.32 -7.90
CA ASN A 150 2.84 -12.77 -6.62
C ASN A 150 2.35 -11.87 -5.48
N MET A 151 2.27 -12.44 -4.27
CA MET A 151 1.98 -11.72 -3.03
C MET A 151 3.14 -11.92 -2.06
N ASP A 152 3.69 -10.83 -1.55
CA ASP A 152 4.87 -10.88 -0.69
C ASP A 152 4.81 -9.78 0.39
N TYR A 153 4.79 -10.17 1.64
CA TYR A 153 5.01 -9.30 2.78
C TYR A 153 6.37 -9.59 3.36
N ARG A 154 7.11 -8.55 3.69
CA ARG A 154 8.40 -8.64 4.38
C ARG A 154 8.47 -7.65 5.52
N GLU A 155 9.02 -8.10 6.63
CA GLU A 155 9.48 -7.22 7.69
C GLU A 155 11.00 -7.10 7.62
N GLU A 156 11.47 -5.89 7.32
CA GLU A 156 12.88 -5.56 7.12
C GLU A 156 13.34 -4.56 8.18
N SER A 157 13.03 -4.84 9.44
CA SER A 157 13.33 -3.93 10.57
C SER A 157 14.77 -4.07 11.09
N ASP A 158 15.43 -5.18 10.87
CA ASP A 158 16.81 -5.44 11.29
C ASP A 158 17.54 -6.25 10.22
N VAL A 159 17.65 -5.68 9.01
CA VAL A 159 18.39 -6.31 7.93
C VAL A 159 19.89 -6.06 8.06
N SER A 160 20.65 -7.14 8.07
CA SER A 160 22.12 -7.14 7.97
C SER A 160 22.53 -7.82 6.67
N PHE A 161 23.84 -7.85 6.39
CA PHE A 161 24.35 -8.53 5.19
C PHE A 161 23.89 -10.00 5.10
N ASP A 162 23.67 -10.66 6.23
CA ASP A 162 23.27 -12.08 6.33
C ASP A 162 21.75 -12.27 6.52
N VAL A 163 20.99 -11.22 6.88
CA VAL A 163 19.55 -11.28 7.18
C VAL A 163 18.80 -10.38 6.21
N ARG A 164 18.04 -10.97 5.30
CA ARG A 164 17.27 -10.24 4.29
C ARG A 164 15.92 -9.75 4.79
N TRP A 165 15.32 -10.42 5.75
CA TRP A 165 14.03 -10.10 6.39
C TRP A 165 13.93 -10.75 7.76
N ASN A 166 13.20 -10.13 8.67
CA ASN A 166 12.93 -10.69 10.01
C ASN A 166 11.70 -11.60 9.99
N ASP A 167 10.71 -11.26 9.16
CA ASP A 167 9.49 -12.03 8.96
C ASP A 167 9.02 -11.91 7.50
N ARG A 168 8.33 -12.92 7.01
CA ARG A 168 7.84 -12.95 5.64
C ARG A 168 6.54 -13.72 5.53
N VAL A 169 5.61 -13.23 4.70
CA VAL A 169 4.43 -13.96 4.25
C VAL A 169 4.47 -14.00 2.73
N THR A 170 4.72 -15.17 2.19
CA THR A 170 4.62 -15.47 0.77
C THR A 170 4.03 -16.88 0.63
N TYR A 171 3.65 -17.28 -0.57
CA TYR A 171 3.14 -18.63 -0.77
C TYR A 171 4.26 -19.67 -0.52
N ASP A 172 3.97 -20.61 0.37
CA ASP A 172 4.88 -21.68 0.80
C ASP A 172 4.22 -23.08 0.76
N GLY A 173 2.98 -23.15 0.25
CA GLY A 173 2.19 -24.37 0.18
C GLY A 173 1.42 -24.72 1.45
N THR A 174 1.54 -23.95 2.52
CA THR A 174 0.84 -24.18 3.80
C THR A 174 -0.53 -23.51 3.89
N TRP A 175 -0.88 -22.68 2.91
CA TRP A 175 -2.13 -21.93 2.85
C TRP A 175 -2.58 -21.66 1.41
N GLU A 176 -3.86 -21.47 1.21
CA GLU A 176 -4.39 -21.06 -0.09
C GLU A 176 -4.09 -19.59 -0.33
N ASN A 177 -3.27 -19.29 -1.36
CA ASN A 177 -2.75 -17.95 -1.64
C ASN A 177 -3.76 -17.03 -2.33
N ASN A 178 -4.97 -16.94 -1.79
CA ASN A 178 -5.95 -15.95 -2.18
C ASN A 178 -5.76 -14.62 -1.39
N LEU A 179 -6.37 -13.56 -1.92
CA LEU A 179 -6.22 -12.22 -1.35
C LEU A 179 -6.79 -12.10 0.06
N PHE A 180 -7.91 -12.76 0.35
CA PHE A 180 -8.49 -12.71 1.69
C PHE A 180 -7.55 -13.31 2.73
N ASN A 181 -6.95 -14.47 2.45
CA ASN A 181 -5.98 -15.10 3.32
C ASN A 181 -4.70 -14.26 3.48
N PHE A 182 -4.23 -13.64 2.39
CA PHE A 182 -3.09 -12.73 2.44
C PHE A 182 -3.35 -11.56 3.39
N ILE A 183 -4.51 -10.89 3.25
CA ILE A 183 -4.91 -9.81 4.16
C ILE A 183 -4.94 -10.29 5.62
N GLN A 184 -5.58 -11.45 5.89
CA GLN A 184 -5.69 -11.99 7.24
C GLN A 184 -4.34 -12.33 7.88
N LYS A 185 -3.35 -12.74 7.08
CA LYS A 185 -1.99 -13.04 7.55
C LYS A 185 -1.14 -11.78 7.75
N VAL A 186 -1.29 -10.78 6.88
CA VAL A 186 -0.43 -9.59 6.85
C VAL A 186 -0.91 -8.51 7.82
N MET A 187 -2.21 -8.23 7.89
CA MET A 187 -2.74 -7.14 8.72
C MET A 187 -2.34 -7.20 10.20
N PRO A 188 -2.40 -8.36 10.89
CA PRO A 188 -1.95 -8.43 12.27
C PRO A 188 -0.47 -8.12 12.45
N LYS A 189 0.40 -8.55 11.50
CA LYS A 189 1.84 -8.29 11.52
C LYS A 189 2.15 -6.81 11.24
N LEU A 190 1.43 -6.23 10.28
CA LEU A 190 1.58 -4.84 9.89
C LEU A 190 1.24 -3.87 11.03
N THR A 191 0.23 -4.21 11.83
CA THR A 191 -0.30 -3.36 12.90
C THR A 191 0.15 -3.76 14.31
N ALA A 192 1.03 -4.77 14.44
CA ALA A 192 1.44 -5.31 15.73
C ALA A 192 2.08 -4.27 16.66
N ASP A 193 2.87 -3.35 16.10
CA ASP A 193 3.63 -2.35 16.85
C ASP A 193 2.91 -0.99 16.92
N LEU A 194 1.73 -0.86 16.28
CA LEU A 194 0.95 0.37 16.34
C LEU A 194 0.41 0.62 17.76
N PRO A 195 0.54 1.84 18.29
CA PRO A 195 0.04 2.15 19.61
C PRO A 195 -1.48 2.00 19.65
N ARG A 196 -1.96 1.30 20.69
CA ARG A 196 -3.38 1.13 21.00
C ARG A 196 -3.72 1.83 22.30
N PRO A 197 -3.87 3.17 22.30
CA PRO A 197 -4.24 3.90 23.50
C PRO A 197 -5.62 3.40 23.96
N PHE A 198 -5.80 3.35 25.28
CA PHE A 198 -7.10 3.00 25.85
C PHE A 198 -8.09 4.10 25.52
N ARG A 199 -9.04 3.82 24.62
CA ARG A 199 -10.17 4.69 24.30
C ARG A 199 -11.46 3.92 24.50
N MET A 200 -12.48 4.60 24.97
CA MET A 200 -13.82 4.05 25.13
C MET A 200 -14.77 4.75 24.15
N GLU A 201 -15.52 4.00 23.39
CA GLU A 201 -16.66 4.48 22.62
C GLU A 201 -17.93 3.94 23.31
N GLY A 202 -18.58 4.80 24.10
CA GLY A 202 -19.63 4.37 24.99
C GLY A 202 -19.10 3.38 26.07
N ILE A 203 -19.59 2.16 26.06
CA ILE A 203 -19.17 1.07 26.96
C ILE A 203 -18.17 0.11 26.33
N LEU A 204 -17.86 0.28 25.04
CA LEU A 204 -16.93 -0.57 24.30
C LEU A 204 -15.55 0.06 24.18
N ARG A 205 -14.52 -0.77 24.24
CA ARG A 205 -13.16 -0.35 23.99
C ARG A 205 -12.94 -0.20 22.47
N GLU A 206 -12.49 0.97 22.05
CA GLU A 206 -12.05 1.19 20.67
C GLU A 206 -10.58 0.81 20.52
N ASP A 207 -10.31 -0.34 19.89
CA ASP A 207 -8.95 -0.80 19.59
C ASP A 207 -8.46 -0.33 18.21
N ASP A 208 -9.32 0.28 17.39
CA ASP A 208 -9.08 0.65 16.01
C ASP A 208 -8.71 2.14 15.88
N THR A 209 -7.44 2.45 16.06
CA THR A 209 -6.95 3.83 15.97
C THR A 209 -6.95 4.36 14.53
N PRO A 210 -6.86 5.70 14.30
CA PRO A 210 -6.68 6.27 12.96
C PRO A 210 -5.54 5.62 12.16
N LEU A 211 -4.43 5.25 12.83
CA LEU A 211 -3.31 4.55 12.18
C LEU A 211 -3.68 3.14 11.71
N HIS A 212 -4.45 2.38 12.51
CA HIS A 212 -4.95 1.05 12.09
C HIS A 212 -5.88 1.18 10.89
N LYS A 213 -6.77 2.18 10.88
CA LYS A 213 -7.66 2.48 9.75
C LYS A 213 -6.85 2.84 8.51
N ALA A 214 -5.83 3.69 8.64
CA ALA A 214 -4.96 4.09 7.54
C ALA A 214 -4.15 2.92 6.95
N CYS A 215 -3.56 2.06 7.79
CA CYS A 215 -2.85 0.85 7.32
C CYS A 215 -3.77 -0.11 6.58
N ARG A 216 -5.00 -0.28 7.07
CA ARG A 216 -6.02 -1.10 6.41
C ARG A 216 -6.41 -0.50 5.07
N GLU A 217 -6.61 0.79 5.01
CA GLU A 217 -6.94 1.51 3.79
C GLU A 217 -5.82 1.42 2.75
N ALA A 218 -4.55 1.54 3.16
CA ALA A 218 -3.40 1.35 2.28
C ALA A 218 -3.36 -0.07 1.69
N MET A 219 -3.61 -1.10 2.51
CA MET A 219 -3.70 -2.49 2.06
C MET A 219 -4.83 -2.69 1.04
N ILE A 220 -6.01 -2.12 1.31
CA ILE A 220 -7.16 -2.21 0.41
C ILE A 220 -6.86 -1.50 -0.91
N ASN A 221 -6.32 -0.28 -0.86
CA ASN A 221 -5.99 0.49 -2.05
C ASN A 221 -4.97 -0.24 -2.93
N MET A 222 -3.97 -0.89 -2.34
CA MET A 222 -3.04 -1.75 -3.06
C MET A 222 -3.77 -2.84 -3.85
N ILE A 223 -4.78 -3.48 -3.29
CA ILE A 223 -5.54 -4.57 -3.92
C ILE A 223 -6.51 -4.05 -4.98
N ILE A 224 -7.33 -3.05 -4.64
CA ILE A 224 -8.39 -2.59 -5.54
C ILE A 224 -7.86 -1.84 -6.76
N HIS A 225 -6.63 -1.33 -6.71
CA HIS A 225 -5.97 -0.64 -7.81
C HIS A 225 -4.96 -1.51 -8.57
N ALA A 226 -4.71 -2.76 -8.15
CA ALA A 226 -3.79 -3.67 -8.83
C ALA A 226 -4.31 -4.12 -10.21
N ASP A 227 -3.40 -4.19 -11.19
CA ASP A 227 -3.65 -4.86 -12.48
C ASP A 227 -3.29 -6.35 -12.36
N PHE A 228 -4.26 -7.18 -12.01
CA PHE A 228 -4.07 -8.63 -11.88
C PHE A 228 -3.91 -9.38 -13.21
N GLN A 229 -4.09 -8.72 -14.34
CA GLN A 229 -3.87 -9.29 -15.68
C GLN A 229 -2.51 -8.91 -16.27
N GLY A 230 -1.72 -8.10 -15.56
CA GLY A 230 -0.35 -7.76 -15.87
C GLY A 230 0.64 -8.59 -15.06
N GLU A 231 1.92 -8.31 -15.27
CA GLU A 231 3.00 -8.86 -14.47
C GLU A 231 3.24 -8.00 -13.23
N GLY A 232 3.54 -8.61 -12.08
CA GLY A 232 3.96 -7.86 -10.91
C GLY A 232 3.71 -8.55 -9.58
N THR A 233 4.03 -7.85 -8.52
CA THR A 233 3.92 -8.34 -7.15
C THR A 233 3.11 -7.37 -6.31
N LEU A 234 2.10 -7.87 -5.62
CA LEU A 234 1.53 -7.18 -4.47
C LEU A 234 2.54 -7.30 -3.34
N LYS A 235 3.24 -6.22 -3.06
CA LYS A 235 4.35 -6.23 -2.12
C LYS A 235 4.10 -5.25 -0.98
N VAL A 236 4.24 -5.74 0.24
CA VAL A 236 4.18 -4.93 1.46
C VAL A 236 5.51 -5.08 2.18
N ILE A 237 6.21 -3.97 2.41
CA ILE A 237 7.44 -3.94 3.19
C ILE A 237 7.21 -3.11 4.44
N LYS A 238 7.45 -3.73 5.60
CA LYS A 238 7.46 -3.05 6.89
C LYS A 238 8.89 -2.83 7.32
N ARG A 239 9.28 -1.56 7.50
CA ARG A 239 10.56 -1.14 8.07
C ARG A 239 10.32 -0.46 9.41
N LEU A 240 11.39 -0.15 10.13
CA LEU A 240 11.29 0.58 11.40
C LEU A 240 10.72 2.00 11.23
N ASP A 241 11.02 2.64 10.12
CA ASP A 241 10.75 4.04 9.83
C ASP A 241 9.63 4.25 8.82
N ARG A 242 9.15 3.20 8.16
CA ARG A 242 8.13 3.32 7.10
C ARG A 242 7.45 2.01 6.74
N LEU A 243 6.30 2.16 6.10
CA LEU A 243 5.57 1.10 5.42
C LEU A 243 5.53 1.39 3.92
N GLU A 244 5.74 0.38 3.10
CA GLU A 244 5.68 0.48 1.64
C GLU A 244 4.65 -0.51 1.10
N PHE A 245 3.72 -0.03 0.25
CA PHE A 245 2.70 -0.82 -0.40
C PHE A 245 2.86 -0.68 -1.90
N THR A 246 3.18 -1.75 -2.61
CA THR A 246 3.39 -1.74 -4.05
C THR A 246 2.39 -2.64 -4.75
N ASN A 247 1.78 -2.16 -5.81
CA ASN A 247 0.91 -2.95 -6.69
C ASN A 247 1.26 -2.77 -8.17
N PRO A 248 1.04 -3.79 -9.00
CA PRO A 248 1.15 -3.66 -10.45
C PRO A 248 0.07 -2.73 -11.02
N GLY A 249 0.40 -2.10 -12.15
CA GLY A 249 -0.43 -1.12 -12.84
C GLY A 249 -0.07 0.33 -12.49
N ILE A 250 -0.41 1.25 -13.38
CA ILE A 250 -0.18 2.70 -13.23
C ILE A 250 -1.41 3.40 -12.66
N LEU A 251 -1.27 4.66 -12.26
CA LEU A 251 -2.38 5.47 -11.74
C LEU A 251 -3.43 5.74 -12.83
N LYS A 252 -4.69 5.46 -12.55
CA LYS A 252 -5.83 5.84 -13.40
C LYS A 252 -6.15 7.34 -13.29
N LEU A 253 -5.97 7.92 -12.11
CA LEU A 253 -6.20 9.33 -11.83
C LEU A 253 -4.88 10.08 -11.63
N PRO A 254 -4.82 11.39 -11.96
CA PRO A 254 -3.73 12.26 -11.57
C PRO A 254 -3.53 12.26 -10.03
N LYS A 255 -2.28 12.36 -9.59
CA LYS A 255 -1.93 12.37 -8.15
C LYS A 255 -2.69 13.45 -7.38
N GLU A 256 -2.80 14.64 -7.94
CA GLU A 256 -3.47 15.79 -7.35
C GLU A 256 -4.93 15.49 -6.98
N LEU A 257 -5.62 14.72 -7.83
CA LEU A 257 -7.01 14.29 -7.57
C LEU A 257 -7.08 13.21 -6.49
N ILE A 258 -6.08 12.33 -6.42
CA ILE A 258 -5.99 11.29 -5.37
C ILE A 258 -5.78 11.95 -4.01
N TYR A 259 -4.83 12.89 -3.90
CA TYR A 259 -4.55 13.62 -2.66
C TYR A 259 -5.72 14.49 -2.21
N LYS A 260 -6.43 15.12 -3.15
CA LYS A 260 -7.62 15.90 -2.86
C LYS A 260 -8.78 15.02 -2.32
N GLY A 261 -8.84 13.75 -2.74
CA GLY A 261 -9.93 12.84 -2.41
C GLY A 261 -11.25 13.13 -3.12
N GLY A 262 -12.30 12.41 -2.73
CA GLY A 262 -13.64 12.54 -3.32
C GLY A 262 -13.83 11.78 -4.65
N ASN A 263 -12.75 11.33 -5.28
CA ASN A 263 -12.79 10.54 -6.51
C ASN A 263 -12.01 9.24 -6.32
N SER A 264 -12.58 8.14 -6.79
CA SER A 264 -11.91 6.84 -6.83
C SER A 264 -12.29 6.12 -8.13
N LYS A 265 -11.29 5.54 -8.78
CA LYS A 265 -11.46 4.74 -10.00
C LYS A 265 -10.74 3.41 -9.81
N ALA A 266 -11.35 2.55 -8.99
CA ALA A 266 -10.81 1.22 -8.72
C ALA A 266 -10.75 0.38 -10.02
N ARG A 267 -9.65 -0.38 -10.20
CA ARG A 267 -9.58 -1.42 -11.24
C ARG A 267 -10.45 -2.61 -10.88
N ASN A 268 -10.62 -2.86 -9.58
CA ASN A 268 -11.27 -4.04 -9.04
C ASN A 268 -12.47 -3.66 -8.15
N PRO A 269 -13.56 -3.11 -8.72
CA PRO A 269 -14.68 -2.57 -7.94
C PRO A 269 -15.48 -3.66 -7.20
N ARG A 270 -15.47 -4.93 -7.67
CA ARG A 270 -16.10 -6.03 -6.95
C ARG A 270 -15.32 -6.42 -5.71
N MET A 271 -13.99 -6.52 -5.83
CA MET A 271 -13.12 -6.73 -4.66
C MET A 271 -13.27 -5.59 -3.65
N GLN A 272 -13.40 -4.34 -4.12
CA GLN A 272 -13.70 -3.19 -3.25
C GLN A 272 -15.02 -3.40 -2.50
N THR A 273 -16.07 -3.85 -3.19
CA THR A 273 -17.36 -4.17 -2.56
C THR A 273 -17.21 -5.28 -1.54
N MET A 274 -16.54 -6.39 -1.87
CA MET A 274 -16.29 -7.50 -0.94
C MET A 274 -15.58 -7.03 0.32
N LEU A 275 -14.52 -6.24 0.20
CA LEU A 275 -13.76 -5.75 1.35
C LEU A 275 -14.58 -4.76 2.20
N ARG A 276 -15.36 -3.89 1.57
CA ARG A 276 -16.28 -2.98 2.27
C ARG A 276 -17.36 -3.73 3.06
N MET A 277 -17.93 -4.79 2.50
CA MET A 277 -18.99 -5.57 3.14
C MET A 277 -18.56 -6.27 4.44
N ILE A 278 -17.26 -6.41 4.67
CA ILE A 278 -16.71 -6.96 5.92
C ILE A 278 -16.09 -5.88 6.81
N GLY A 279 -16.38 -4.61 6.56
CA GLY A 279 -15.88 -3.48 7.34
C GLY A 279 -14.39 -3.16 7.08
N TYR A 280 -13.87 -3.56 5.94
CA TYR A 280 -12.56 -3.16 5.46
C TYR A 280 -12.73 -2.04 4.42
N GLY A 281 -12.41 -0.82 4.78
CA GLY A 281 -12.58 0.33 3.91
C GLY A 281 -13.94 1.03 4.04
N ASP A 282 -13.92 2.30 3.71
CA ASP A 282 -15.05 3.22 3.80
C ASP A 282 -15.67 3.48 2.41
N THR A 283 -16.50 4.48 2.31
CA THR A 283 -17.11 4.90 1.05
C THR A 283 -16.09 5.35 0.02
N ALA A 284 -16.39 5.17 -1.27
CA ALA A 284 -15.52 5.53 -2.38
C ALA A 284 -15.01 6.98 -2.29
N GLY A 285 -13.69 7.15 -2.38
CA GLY A 285 -13.03 8.45 -2.42
C GLY A 285 -12.59 9.03 -1.07
N SER A 286 -12.91 8.41 0.07
CA SER A 286 -12.45 8.83 1.40
C SER A 286 -11.13 8.16 1.85
N GLY A 287 -10.69 7.12 1.17
CA GLY A 287 -9.61 6.26 1.60
C GLY A 287 -8.26 6.95 1.72
N PHE A 288 -7.77 7.57 0.65
CA PHE A 288 -6.48 8.26 0.69
C PHE A 288 -6.48 9.48 1.64
N PRO A 289 -7.53 10.33 1.68
CA PRO A 289 -7.67 11.35 2.73
C PRO A 289 -7.61 10.81 4.16
N THR A 290 -8.15 9.62 4.43
CA THR A 290 -8.04 8.97 5.75
C THR A 290 -6.59 8.67 6.11
N ILE A 291 -5.78 8.20 5.14
CA ILE A 291 -4.35 7.99 5.34
C ILE A 291 -3.64 9.32 5.61
N LEU A 292 -3.89 10.35 4.80
CA LEU A 292 -3.30 11.68 4.98
C LEU A 292 -3.61 12.27 6.35
N ALA A 293 -4.86 12.21 6.79
CA ALA A 293 -5.31 12.74 8.08
C ALA A 293 -4.62 12.03 9.26
N ALA A 294 -4.51 10.69 9.20
CA ALA A 294 -3.85 9.90 10.24
C ALA A 294 -2.35 10.22 10.37
N TRP A 295 -1.65 10.45 9.26
CA TRP A 295 -0.24 10.83 9.23
C TRP A 295 -0.04 12.27 9.70
N ALA A 296 -0.89 13.20 9.25
CA ALA A 296 -0.86 14.60 9.69
C ALA A 296 -1.10 14.75 11.21
N GLU A 297 -2.02 13.95 11.82
CA GLU A 297 -2.24 13.92 13.26
C GLU A 297 -0.97 13.58 14.03
N LYS A 298 -0.12 12.71 13.47
CA LYS A 298 1.18 12.31 14.04
C LYS A 298 2.31 13.28 13.72
N LYS A 299 2.07 14.27 12.87
CA LYS A 299 3.11 15.17 12.33
C LYS A 299 4.22 14.41 11.60
N TRP A 300 3.89 13.31 10.98
CA TRP A 300 4.79 12.54 10.12
C TRP A 300 4.79 13.12 8.70
N PRO A 301 5.83 12.82 7.91
CA PRO A 301 5.88 13.24 6.52
C PRO A 301 4.63 12.84 5.74
N GLU A 302 4.22 13.67 4.82
CA GLU A 302 3.08 13.37 3.95
C GLU A 302 3.29 12.05 3.22
N PRO A 303 2.29 11.14 3.18
CA PRO A 303 2.33 9.92 2.40
C PRO A 303 2.73 10.15 0.95
N GLU A 304 3.73 9.42 0.47
CA GLU A 304 4.28 9.54 -0.87
C GLU A 304 3.70 8.46 -1.78
N LEU A 305 3.09 8.88 -2.90
CA LEU A 305 2.59 7.98 -3.93
C LEU A 305 3.46 8.12 -5.18
N GLU A 306 4.19 7.07 -5.53
CA GLU A 306 5.09 7.03 -6.67
C GLU A 306 4.59 6.09 -7.75
N GLU A 307 4.67 6.54 -9.00
CA GLU A 307 4.35 5.75 -10.19
C GLU A 307 5.64 5.45 -10.95
N ASP A 308 5.97 4.17 -11.09
CA ASP A 308 7.04 3.70 -11.94
C ASP A 308 6.46 3.15 -13.25
N THR A 309 6.58 3.95 -14.31
CA THR A 309 6.05 3.58 -15.64
C THR A 309 6.92 2.56 -16.36
N ILE A 310 8.17 2.33 -15.92
CA ILE A 310 9.07 1.33 -16.51
C ILE A 310 8.70 -0.05 -15.97
N LEU A 311 8.55 -0.15 -14.64
CA LEU A 311 8.15 -1.37 -13.96
C LEU A 311 6.63 -1.58 -13.94
N ASN A 312 5.85 -0.64 -14.47
CA ASN A 312 4.39 -0.66 -14.48
C ASN A 312 3.82 -0.93 -13.08
N GLN A 313 4.23 -0.15 -12.10
CA GLN A 313 3.80 -0.31 -10.71
C GLN A 313 3.60 1.03 -10.01
N VAL A 314 2.82 1.00 -8.94
CA VAL A 314 2.61 2.13 -8.02
C VAL A 314 3.06 1.71 -6.63
N THR A 315 3.79 2.60 -5.94
CA THR A 315 4.21 2.40 -4.56
C THR A 315 3.69 3.54 -3.69
N LEU A 316 2.98 3.20 -2.62
CA LEU A 316 2.63 4.11 -1.53
C LEU A 316 3.63 3.92 -0.40
N THR A 317 4.33 4.98 -0.04
CA THR A 317 5.28 5.01 1.09
C THR A 317 4.71 5.85 2.23
N LEU A 318 4.61 5.26 3.39
CA LEU A 318 4.10 5.83 4.63
C LEU A 318 5.25 5.97 5.65
N LYS A 319 5.94 7.12 5.66
CA LYS A 319 7.04 7.40 6.60
C LYS A 319 6.51 7.72 7.99
N MET A 320 7.18 7.22 9.04
CA MET A 320 6.74 7.31 10.44
C MET A 320 7.69 8.10 11.34
N ILE A 321 8.62 8.85 10.74
CA ILE A 321 9.59 9.70 11.42
C ILE A 321 9.48 11.11 10.87
N SER A 322 9.60 12.15 11.69
CA SER A 322 9.40 13.55 11.28
C SER A 322 10.49 14.05 10.32
N ASP A 323 10.11 14.95 9.38
CA ASP A 323 11.02 15.52 8.37
C ASP A 323 12.19 16.31 8.95
N ASP A 324 12.09 16.84 10.17
CA ASP A 324 13.19 17.53 10.84
C ASP A 324 14.37 16.58 11.11
N ALA A 325 14.08 15.29 11.24
CA ALA A 325 15.08 14.24 11.37
C ALA A 325 15.80 13.93 10.03
N ASP A 326 15.10 14.05 8.89
CA ASP A 326 15.63 13.71 7.55
C ASP A 326 16.52 14.84 6.97
N LYS A 327 16.23 16.11 7.29
CA LYS A 327 17.02 17.26 6.84
C LYS A 327 18.43 17.26 7.41
N SER A 328 18.61 16.74 8.63
CA SER A 328 19.93 16.61 9.26
C SER A 328 20.84 15.59 8.56
N GLN A 329 20.29 14.60 7.85
CA GLN A 329 21.10 13.59 7.14
C GLN A 329 21.62 14.11 5.78
N LYS A 330 20.88 14.97 5.09
CA LYS A 330 21.32 15.51 3.77
C LYS A 330 22.39 16.59 3.89
N THR A 331 22.46 17.28 5.03
CA THR A 331 23.46 18.34 5.27
C THR A 331 24.83 17.77 5.68
N SER A 332 24.90 16.54 6.20
CA SER A 332 26.15 15.94 6.67
C SER A 332 27.02 15.30 5.59
N GLN A 333 26.55 15.20 4.33
CA GLN A 333 27.35 14.68 3.21
C GLN A 333 28.15 15.76 2.43
N SER A 334 27.99 17.04 2.75
CA SER A 334 28.65 18.12 2.02
C SER A 334 29.51 19.10 2.84
N ALA A 335 29.85 18.78 4.10
CA ALA A 335 30.69 19.66 4.90
C ALA A 335 31.82 18.89 5.63
N ASN A 336 32.95 18.76 4.97
CA ASN A 336 34.23 18.64 5.64
C ASN A 336 34.63 20.04 6.14
N GLY A 337 34.63 20.26 7.45
CA GLY A 337 35.25 21.44 8.04
C GLY A 337 34.56 21.99 9.30
N THR A 338 35.27 21.88 10.41
CA THR A 338 35.30 22.70 11.62
C THR A 338 34.34 22.34 12.78
N LEU A 339 34.98 22.15 13.92
CA LEU A 339 34.53 21.78 15.26
C LEU A 339 33.57 22.82 15.90
N ASP A 340 32.27 22.80 15.61
CA ASP A 340 31.28 23.45 16.47
C ASP A 340 29.86 22.82 16.35
N GLY A 341 29.70 21.72 15.61
CA GLY A 341 28.42 21.06 15.34
C GLY A 341 28.06 19.89 16.26
N THR A 342 28.86 19.59 17.30
CA THR A 342 28.75 18.32 18.04
C THR A 342 27.58 18.28 19.02
N LEU A 343 27.10 19.41 19.51
CA LEU A 343 26.00 19.47 20.48
C LEU A 343 24.62 19.40 19.80
N SER A 344 24.42 20.09 18.68
CA SER A 344 23.15 20.05 17.94
C SER A 344 22.88 18.68 17.31
N HIS A 345 23.92 18.00 16.85
CA HIS A 345 23.83 16.68 16.23
C HIS A 345 23.46 15.56 17.23
N SER A 346 23.88 15.69 18.49
CA SER A 346 23.52 14.72 19.55
C SER A 346 22.07 14.90 20.01
N GLU A 347 21.54 16.12 20.06
CA GLU A 347 20.15 16.40 20.41
C GLU A 347 19.19 15.89 19.35
N ASP A 348 19.49 16.06 18.07
CA ASP A 348 18.71 15.53 16.96
C ASP A 348 18.68 14.00 16.96
N GLN A 349 19.80 13.34 17.25
CA GLN A 349 19.85 11.89 17.36
C GLN A 349 19.08 11.36 18.57
N ILE A 350 19.05 12.08 19.67
CA ILE A 350 18.23 11.75 20.86
C ILE A 350 16.75 11.93 20.54
N ALA A 351 16.35 12.95 19.78
CA ALA A 351 14.97 13.15 19.34
C ALA A 351 14.50 11.97 18.49
N LYS A 352 15.30 11.53 17.53
CA LYS A 352 15.03 10.35 16.70
C LYS A 352 14.93 9.06 17.53
N LEU A 353 15.80 8.88 18.52
CA LEU A 353 15.71 7.75 19.44
C LEU A 353 14.40 7.73 20.22
N LYS A 354 13.94 8.89 20.69
CA LYS A 354 12.64 9.01 21.36
C LYS A 354 11.49 8.62 20.44
N GLU A 355 11.50 9.08 19.21
CA GLU A 355 10.47 8.73 18.21
C GLU A 355 10.44 7.21 17.93
N LEU A 356 11.61 6.60 17.75
CA LEU A 356 11.72 5.15 17.57
C LEU A 356 11.20 4.36 18.78
N ILE A 357 11.49 4.83 19.99
CA ILE A 357 11.01 4.20 21.22
C ILE A 357 9.50 4.37 21.40
N ILE A 358 8.95 5.53 21.06
CA ILE A 358 7.51 5.78 21.08
C ILE A 358 6.80 4.85 20.08
N TRP A 359 7.40 4.67 18.92
CA TRP A 359 6.88 3.81 17.87
C TRP A 359 6.97 2.32 18.26
N ASN A 360 8.14 1.88 18.71
CA ASN A 360 8.38 0.50 19.13
C ASN A 360 9.15 0.48 20.47
N PRO A 361 8.44 0.39 21.61
CA PRO A 361 9.08 0.32 22.92
C PRO A 361 10.04 -0.88 23.11
N LYS A 362 9.95 -1.90 22.24
CA LYS A 362 10.82 -3.09 22.27
C LYS A 362 11.98 -3.02 21.28
N VAL A 363 12.22 -1.86 20.65
CA VAL A 363 13.32 -1.67 19.69
C VAL A 363 14.67 -2.00 20.32
N THR A 364 15.47 -2.82 19.64
CA THR A 364 16.81 -3.19 20.11
C THR A 364 17.83 -2.10 19.80
N ARG A 365 18.95 -2.05 20.54
CA ARG A 365 20.05 -1.10 20.27
C ARG A 365 20.61 -1.27 18.86
N LYS A 366 20.67 -2.51 18.38
CA LYS A 366 21.12 -2.82 17.02
C LYS A 366 20.18 -2.23 15.97
N GLN A 367 18.87 -2.31 16.19
CA GLN A 367 17.86 -1.69 15.34
C GLN A 367 17.95 -0.16 15.36
N MET A 368 18.11 0.44 16.56
CA MET A 368 18.34 1.88 16.69
C MET A 368 19.60 2.32 15.92
N ALA A 369 20.69 1.55 16.02
CA ALA A 369 21.94 1.81 15.32
C ALA A 369 21.76 1.77 13.80
N SER A 370 21.04 0.76 13.29
CA SER A 370 20.74 0.62 11.86
C SER A 370 19.89 1.78 11.34
N THR A 371 18.83 2.16 12.06
CA THR A 371 17.93 3.25 11.66
C THR A 371 18.61 4.62 11.71
N LEU A 372 19.47 4.86 12.71
CA LEU A 372 20.18 6.13 12.84
C LEU A 372 21.47 6.19 12.00
N GLY A 373 21.88 5.10 11.36
CA GLY A 373 23.11 5.04 10.58
C GLY A 373 24.38 5.21 11.44
N ILE A 374 24.35 4.83 12.72
CA ILE A 374 25.46 4.97 13.67
C ILE A 374 25.82 3.62 14.32
N SER A 375 26.93 3.54 15.01
CA SER A 375 27.33 2.31 15.71
C SER A 375 26.46 2.06 16.95
N GLU A 376 26.28 0.79 17.36
CA GLU A 376 25.60 0.43 18.63
C GLU A 376 26.29 1.09 19.86
N ARG A 377 27.59 1.30 19.79
CA ARG A 377 28.35 2.01 20.84
C ARG A 377 27.95 3.49 20.90
N SER A 378 27.66 4.12 19.76
CA SER A 378 27.13 5.48 19.68
C SER A 378 25.72 5.57 20.22
N VAL A 379 24.85 4.61 19.88
CA VAL A 379 23.49 4.49 20.45
C VAL A 379 23.54 4.36 21.96
N GLN A 380 24.40 3.49 22.49
CA GLN A 380 24.56 3.33 23.94
C GLN A 380 24.99 4.64 24.62
N ARG A 381 25.86 5.41 23.98
CA ARG A 381 26.31 6.72 24.51
C ARG A 381 25.17 7.73 24.50
N LEU A 382 24.34 7.79 23.41
CA LEU A 382 23.18 8.65 23.33
C LEU A 382 22.11 8.29 24.37
N LEU A 383 21.82 7.00 24.56
CA LEU A 383 20.90 6.51 25.59
C LEU A 383 21.35 6.87 26.99
N ASN A 384 22.69 6.83 27.27
CA ASN A 384 23.23 7.23 28.55
C ASN A 384 23.18 8.76 28.77
N THR A 385 23.20 9.56 27.71
CA THR A 385 23.10 11.02 27.77
C THR A 385 21.64 11.47 27.90
N ALA A 386 20.70 10.68 27.36
CA ALA A 386 19.27 10.97 27.41
C ALA A 386 18.65 10.47 28.72
N GLU A 387 18.74 11.30 29.79
CA GLU A 387 18.23 10.98 31.15
C GLU A 387 16.74 10.60 31.19
N GLU A 388 15.99 10.90 30.15
CA GLU A 388 14.55 10.64 30.04
C GLU A 388 14.23 9.25 29.49
N ILE A 389 15.20 8.51 28.93
CA ILE A 389 14.99 7.21 28.29
C ILE A 389 15.49 6.10 29.22
N HIS A 390 14.59 5.24 29.64
CA HIS A 390 14.91 4.13 30.55
C HIS A 390 14.49 2.79 29.96
N PHE A 391 15.27 1.75 30.23
CA PHE A 391 14.89 0.39 29.87
C PHE A 391 14.29 -0.31 31.09
N THR A 392 13.03 -0.74 30.99
CA THR A 392 12.25 -1.35 32.06
C THR A 392 11.97 -2.81 31.75
N GLY A 393 12.05 -3.67 32.76
CA GLY A 393 11.79 -5.10 32.64
C GLY A 393 13.03 -5.91 32.23
N GLY A 394 12.84 -7.22 31.99
CA GLY A 394 13.91 -8.14 31.60
C GLY A 394 13.42 -9.26 30.67
N GLY A 395 14.33 -9.85 29.90
CA GLY A 395 14.03 -10.91 28.94
C GLY A 395 13.00 -10.49 27.90
N ARG A 396 11.97 -11.32 27.64
CA ARG A 396 10.92 -11.06 26.63
C ARG A 396 9.98 -9.89 26.97
N ASN A 397 9.99 -9.41 28.22
CA ASN A 397 9.12 -8.33 28.68
C ASN A 397 9.87 -6.97 28.80
N GLY A 398 11.15 -6.93 28.47
CA GLY A 398 11.95 -5.69 28.48
C GLY A 398 11.45 -4.71 27.40
N HIS A 399 11.37 -3.43 27.76
CA HIS A 399 10.98 -2.35 26.86
C HIS A 399 11.56 -1.01 27.32
N TRP A 400 11.60 -0.06 26.41
CA TRP A 400 12.05 1.31 26.67
C TRP A 400 10.88 2.18 27.08
N GLU A 401 11.11 3.06 28.03
CA GLU A 401 10.15 4.07 28.51
C GLU A 401 10.78 5.46 28.43
N ILE A 402 9.93 6.46 28.15
CA ILE A 402 10.34 7.88 28.14
C ILE A 402 9.58 8.58 29.24
N THR A 403 10.29 9.13 30.22
CA THR A 403 9.72 9.92 31.32
C THR A 403 9.54 11.36 30.85
N LYS A 404 8.34 11.95 30.96
CA LYS A 404 8.15 13.39 30.76
C LYS A 404 8.75 14.13 31.94
N LYS A 405 9.65 15.09 31.69
CA LYS A 405 9.95 16.12 32.70
C LYS A 405 8.66 16.96 32.90
N GLU A 406 8.19 17.03 34.17
CA GLU A 406 7.16 17.97 34.59
C GLU A 406 7.63 19.42 34.40
#